data_5c53b1d8934bd0a158eaff5716166b28
#
_entry.id   5c53b1d8934bd0a158eaff5716166b28
#
_cell.length_a   1.000
_cell.length_b   1.000
_cell.length_c   1.000
_cell.angle_alpha   90.00
_cell.angle_beta   90.00
_cell.angle_gamma   90.00
#
_symmetry.space_group_name_H-M   'P 1'
#
loop_
_entity.id
_entity.type
_entity.pdbx_description
1 polymer ?
#
loop_
_entity_poly.entity_id
_entity_poly.type
_entity_poly.pdbx_seq_one_letter_code
_entity_poly.pdbx_strand_id
1 'polypeptide(L)'
;MEKFDVLVVGAGTAGCLAAKTAAEKGLKVCIVESKKRAEIGVKICGDALGEHHLTYLGLEKPQGGELEKRIEGVQIFSPDQNTVFTIADKDFIGYILNRRLFGQWLLKKAANAGSALMDSTKFLEPLFEKGFVTGAKVRNSTGKTFELKSKVVVDASGFMAVVRHKLTGNMNIDREIENEDVEACYREIRQLRQENENTKYCEIYLDSKVTPGGYTWIFPKVGAKVNVGLGVVMRGKFPKPKKQFYNYIMARPQFESSLLLNAGAWWDPTRRPLDNMVGNGVVLVGDAASLVNPIHGGGIGPSMLSGFQAGKTIVEALEKGEPTQKALWGYNNLYMASYGKKQASLDIFRMLLIGSSDADLNYGMNCKLVTEDDVLKAAMGEDFHLNITETAKRVFRGRKRMGFLTKLRLTVKMMRQVGAHYDAYPTSPENFEPWRLQTMKLVEQGKKKLLD
;
A
#
# COMPACT_ATOMS: atom_id res chain seq x y z
N MET A 1 -29.10 -8.03 21.11
CA MET A 1 -27.87 -8.13 20.24
C MET A 1 -27.99 -7.05 19.18
N GLU A 2 -26.97 -6.20 19.08
CA GLU A 2 -27.00 -5.08 18.14
C GLU A 2 -26.72 -5.57 16.72
N LYS A 3 -27.54 -5.12 15.74
CA LYS A 3 -27.44 -5.51 14.34
C LYS A 3 -27.08 -4.32 13.46
N PHE A 4 -26.12 -4.52 12.58
CA PHE A 4 -25.67 -3.56 11.58
C PHE A 4 -25.84 -4.11 10.16
N ASP A 5 -25.85 -3.26 9.17
CA ASP A 5 -25.71 -3.71 7.79
C ASP A 5 -24.23 -4.02 7.49
N VAL A 6 -23.31 -3.14 7.95
CA VAL A 6 -21.87 -3.28 7.73
C VAL A 6 -21.12 -3.16 9.05
N LEU A 7 -20.24 -4.11 9.32
CA LEU A 7 -19.26 -4.08 10.41
C LEU A 7 -17.86 -3.89 9.83
N VAL A 8 -17.19 -2.78 10.13
CA VAL A 8 -15.83 -2.48 9.66
C VAL A 8 -14.86 -2.77 10.78
N VAL A 9 -13.89 -3.65 10.56
CA VAL A 9 -12.84 -4.00 11.51
C VAL A 9 -11.58 -3.19 11.19
N GLY A 10 -11.36 -2.13 11.98
CA GLY A 10 -10.25 -1.20 11.84
C GLY A 10 -10.66 0.18 11.34
N ALA A 11 -10.26 1.23 12.08
CA ALA A 11 -10.50 2.64 11.76
C ALA A 11 -9.32 3.29 11.01
N GLY A 12 -8.61 2.53 10.17
CA GLY A 12 -7.58 3.05 9.28
C GLY A 12 -8.17 3.82 8.08
N THR A 13 -7.31 4.25 7.16
CA THR A 13 -7.74 5.01 5.97
C THR A 13 -8.78 4.27 5.13
N ALA A 14 -8.57 2.98 4.88
CA ALA A 14 -9.53 2.15 4.14
C ALA A 14 -10.85 1.98 4.90
N GLY A 15 -10.80 1.67 6.21
CA GLY A 15 -11.98 1.44 7.03
C GLY A 15 -12.86 2.67 7.17
N CYS A 16 -12.27 3.85 7.39
CA CYS A 16 -13.00 5.11 7.45
C CYS A 16 -13.71 5.42 6.13
N LEU A 17 -13.06 5.17 4.97
CA LEU A 17 -13.68 5.42 3.66
C LEU A 17 -14.78 4.39 3.35
N ALA A 18 -14.59 3.11 3.67
CA ALA A 18 -15.64 2.11 3.52
C ALA A 18 -16.87 2.44 4.36
N ALA A 19 -16.65 2.79 5.63
CA ALA A 19 -17.70 3.17 6.56
C ALA A 19 -18.44 4.44 6.10
N LYS A 20 -17.70 5.50 5.74
CA LYS A 20 -18.26 6.75 5.21
C LYS A 20 -19.16 6.46 4.01
N THR A 21 -18.61 5.77 3.01
CA THR A 21 -19.31 5.55 1.72
C THR A 21 -20.59 4.71 1.91
N ALA A 22 -20.56 3.69 2.76
CA ALA A 22 -21.73 2.87 3.06
C ALA A 22 -22.78 3.65 3.86
N ALA A 23 -22.37 4.42 4.88
CA ALA A 23 -23.28 5.19 5.72
C ALA A 23 -23.94 6.35 4.99
N GLU A 24 -23.26 7.03 4.06
CA GLU A 24 -23.83 8.08 3.20
C GLU A 24 -24.99 7.57 2.33
N LYS A 25 -25.08 6.26 2.11
CA LYS A 25 -26.17 5.60 1.40
C LYS A 25 -27.23 4.98 2.33
N GLY A 26 -27.22 5.38 3.61
CA GLY A 26 -28.24 5.01 4.58
C GLY A 26 -28.05 3.65 5.25
N LEU A 27 -26.92 2.95 5.02
CA LEU A 27 -26.65 1.69 5.72
C LEU A 27 -26.27 1.95 7.18
N LYS A 28 -26.72 1.07 8.09
CA LYS A 28 -26.32 1.08 9.50
C LYS A 28 -24.91 0.49 9.63
N VAL A 29 -23.90 1.36 9.83
CA VAL A 29 -22.49 1.00 9.85
C VAL A 29 -21.90 1.13 11.25
N CYS A 30 -21.09 0.15 11.66
CA CYS A 30 -20.28 0.22 12.89
C CYS A 30 -18.81 -0.05 12.56
N ILE A 31 -17.92 0.81 13.07
CA ILE A 31 -16.48 0.60 13.05
C ILE A 31 -16.06 0.06 14.41
N VAL A 32 -15.35 -1.08 14.42
CA VAL A 32 -14.68 -1.65 15.59
C VAL A 32 -13.19 -1.35 15.49
N GLU A 33 -12.62 -0.70 16.51
CA GLU A 33 -11.21 -0.32 16.53
C GLU A 33 -10.57 -0.67 17.87
N SER A 34 -9.42 -1.31 17.82
CA SER A 34 -8.67 -1.74 19.01
C SER A 34 -8.01 -0.60 19.79
N LYS A 35 -7.64 0.49 19.11
CA LYS A 35 -7.08 1.69 19.72
C LYS A 35 -8.15 2.52 20.40
N LYS A 36 -7.73 3.32 21.37
CA LYS A 36 -8.55 4.42 21.91
C LYS A 36 -8.83 5.44 20.79
N ARG A 37 -9.99 6.08 20.85
CA ARG A 37 -10.40 7.09 19.86
C ARG A 37 -9.32 8.13 19.56
N ALA A 38 -8.64 8.66 20.58
CA ALA A 38 -7.60 9.67 20.45
C ALA A 38 -6.32 9.18 19.73
N GLU A 39 -6.12 7.85 19.67
CA GLU A 39 -4.94 7.20 19.04
C GLU A 39 -5.22 6.75 17.61
N ILE A 40 -6.48 6.81 17.16
CA ILE A 40 -6.84 6.47 15.77
C ILE A 40 -6.11 7.41 14.82
N GLY A 41 -5.49 6.83 13.79
CA GLY A 41 -4.61 7.53 12.85
C GLY A 41 -3.12 7.41 13.18
N VAL A 42 -2.73 7.11 14.43
CA VAL A 42 -1.33 6.85 14.76
C VAL A 42 -0.87 5.58 14.04
N LYS A 43 0.07 5.71 13.11
CA LYS A 43 0.65 4.61 12.33
C LYS A 43 2.11 4.92 12.00
N ILE A 44 2.94 3.90 11.93
CA ILE A 44 4.30 4.01 11.40
C ILE A 44 4.20 4.07 9.87
N CYS A 45 4.71 5.15 9.29
CA CYS A 45 4.51 5.48 7.87
C CYS A 45 5.52 6.54 7.43
N GLY A 46 5.82 6.65 6.13
CA GLY A 46 6.52 7.78 5.52
C GLY A 46 5.66 9.06 5.46
N ASP A 47 4.36 8.94 5.69
CA ASP A 47 3.38 10.03 5.76
C ASP A 47 3.07 10.73 4.42
N ALA A 48 3.62 10.25 3.30
CA ALA A 48 3.42 10.87 1.98
C ALA A 48 2.11 10.43 1.31
N LEU A 49 1.42 11.38 0.67
CA LEU A 49 0.18 11.16 -0.09
C LEU A 49 0.17 12.05 -1.34
N GLY A 50 -0.03 11.46 -2.52
CA GLY A 50 -0.25 12.21 -3.76
C GLY A 50 -1.65 12.86 -3.81
N GLU A 51 -1.73 14.10 -4.27
CA GLU A 51 -2.98 14.86 -4.38
C GLU A 51 -4.02 14.17 -5.25
N HIS A 52 -3.59 13.50 -6.33
CA HIS A 52 -4.48 12.80 -7.26
C HIS A 52 -5.40 11.78 -6.59
N HIS A 53 -4.96 11.15 -5.48
CA HIS A 53 -5.81 10.23 -4.71
C HIS A 53 -6.99 10.94 -4.05
N LEU A 54 -6.78 12.16 -3.55
CA LEU A 54 -7.85 12.96 -2.94
C LEU A 54 -8.83 13.47 -4.01
N THR A 55 -8.30 13.97 -5.13
CA THR A 55 -9.08 14.45 -6.27
C THR A 55 -9.97 13.34 -6.82
N TYR A 56 -9.43 12.14 -7.02
CA TYR A 56 -10.20 10.99 -7.50
C TYR A 56 -11.37 10.62 -6.57
N LEU A 57 -11.18 10.77 -5.25
CA LEU A 57 -12.17 10.44 -4.23
C LEU A 57 -13.13 11.60 -3.92
N GLY A 58 -12.99 12.75 -4.57
CA GLY A 58 -13.77 13.95 -4.25
C GLY A 58 -13.53 14.45 -2.82
N LEU A 59 -12.36 14.19 -2.25
CA LEU A 59 -12.00 14.66 -0.93
C LEU A 59 -11.29 16.00 -1.00
N GLU A 60 -11.53 16.83 0.00
CA GLU A 60 -10.84 18.10 0.17
C GLU A 60 -9.33 17.87 0.38
N LYS A 61 -8.53 18.84 -0.04
CA LYS A 61 -7.09 18.85 0.24
C LYS A 61 -6.87 19.00 1.74
N PRO A 62 -5.88 18.31 2.34
CA PRO A 62 -5.57 18.47 3.75
C PRO A 62 -5.15 19.90 4.05
N GLN A 63 -5.71 20.48 5.10
CA GLN A 63 -5.48 21.85 5.55
C GLN A 63 -5.31 21.86 7.06
N GLY A 64 -4.63 22.86 7.58
CA GLY A 64 -4.44 22.96 9.03
C GLY A 64 -3.52 21.86 9.59
N GLY A 65 -3.94 21.26 10.68
CA GLY A 65 -3.09 20.34 11.46
C GLY A 65 -2.81 18.99 10.83
N GLU A 66 -3.64 18.53 9.89
CA GLU A 66 -3.44 17.28 9.17
C GLU A 66 -2.36 17.37 8.07
N LEU A 67 -2.02 18.60 7.64
CA LEU A 67 -0.95 18.88 6.69
C LEU A 67 0.35 19.27 7.43
N GLU A 68 1.43 18.53 7.20
CA GLU A 68 2.75 18.92 7.69
C GLU A 68 3.54 19.70 6.62
N LYS A 69 3.52 19.23 5.38
CA LYS A 69 4.23 19.88 4.28
C LYS A 69 3.64 19.54 2.93
N ARG A 70 3.68 20.50 1.99
CA ARG A 70 3.47 20.26 0.57
C ARG A 70 4.83 19.95 -0.07
N ILE A 71 4.89 18.95 -0.93
CA ILE A 71 6.08 18.55 -1.68
C ILE A 71 5.83 18.66 -3.19
N GLU A 72 6.90 18.96 -3.93
CA GLU A 72 6.90 19.17 -5.38
C GLU A 72 7.37 17.93 -6.16
N GLY A 73 7.84 16.88 -5.47
CA GLY A 73 8.31 15.67 -6.11
C GLY A 73 9.10 14.74 -5.19
N VAL A 74 9.79 13.80 -5.83
CA VAL A 74 10.64 12.80 -5.17
C VAL A 74 12.02 12.80 -5.82
N GLN A 75 13.08 12.73 -5.02
CA GLN A 75 14.45 12.50 -5.48
C GLN A 75 14.87 11.08 -5.12
N ILE A 76 15.37 10.34 -6.11
CA ILE A 76 15.85 8.96 -5.96
C ILE A 76 17.35 8.95 -6.23
N PHE A 77 18.12 8.63 -5.20
CA PHE A 77 19.57 8.54 -5.25
C PHE A 77 20.00 7.11 -5.58
N SER A 78 20.92 6.99 -6.55
CA SER A 78 21.57 5.71 -6.87
C SER A 78 22.36 5.16 -5.66
N PRO A 79 22.70 3.86 -5.61
CA PRO A 79 23.45 3.28 -4.50
C PRO A 79 24.77 4.00 -4.18
N ASP A 80 25.49 4.48 -5.19
CA ASP A 80 26.72 5.28 -5.04
C ASP A 80 26.48 6.78 -4.85
N GLN A 81 25.21 7.20 -4.88
CA GLN A 81 24.73 8.59 -4.76
C GLN A 81 25.27 9.56 -5.82
N ASN A 82 25.90 9.05 -6.90
CA ASN A 82 26.44 9.87 -7.99
C ASN A 82 25.37 10.27 -9.01
N THR A 83 24.23 9.56 -9.04
CA THR A 83 23.11 9.85 -9.94
C THR A 83 21.85 10.08 -9.11
N VAL A 84 21.17 11.18 -9.40
CA VAL A 84 19.90 11.54 -8.76
C VAL A 84 18.81 11.67 -9.82
N PHE A 85 17.73 10.93 -9.68
CA PHE A 85 16.51 11.13 -10.45
C PHE A 85 15.60 12.09 -9.69
N THR A 86 15.21 13.18 -10.33
CA THR A 86 14.22 14.11 -9.77
C THR A 86 12.88 13.89 -10.49
N ILE A 87 11.95 13.24 -9.80
CA ILE A 87 10.61 12.99 -10.28
C ILE A 87 9.74 14.15 -9.82
N ALA A 88 9.58 15.13 -10.69
CA ALA A 88 8.77 16.32 -10.47
C ALA A 88 8.08 16.69 -11.78
N ASP A 89 6.79 16.98 -11.71
CA ASP A 89 5.99 17.50 -12.81
C ASP A 89 5.14 18.66 -12.28
N LYS A 90 4.62 19.51 -13.18
CA LYS A 90 3.72 20.61 -12.83
C LYS A 90 2.48 20.15 -12.07
N ASP A 91 2.03 18.93 -12.37
CA ASP A 91 0.85 18.31 -11.77
C ASP A 91 1.21 17.35 -10.63
N PHE A 92 2.52 17.14 -10.35
CA PHE A 92 2.96 16.32 -9.23
C PHE A 92 2.90 17.12 -7.92
N ILE A 93 1.79 17.02 -7.23
CA ILE A 93 1.62 17.59 -5.91
C ILE A 93 1.47 16.47 -4.90
N GLY A 94 2.31 16.49 -3.89
CA GLY A 94 2.23 15.58 -2.77
C GLY A 94 2.12 16.31 -1.43
N TYR A 95 1.65 15.59 -0.44
CA TYR A 95 1.50 16.06 0.93
C TYR A 95 2.23 15.14 1.89
N ILE A 96 2.96 15.72 2.84
CA ILE A 96 3.42 15.01 4.04
C ILE A 96 2.41 15.31 5.12
N LEU A 97 1.84 14.26 5.67
CA LEU A 97 0.70 14.32 6.58
C LEU A 97 1.14 14.21 8.04
N ASN A 98 0.38 14.84 8.93
CA ASN A 98 0.29 14.41 10.30
C ASN A 98 -0.67 13.20 10.36
N ARG A 99 -0.12 12.00 10.44
CA ARG A 99 -0.93 10.76 10.33
C ARG A 99 -2.05 10.68 11.36
N ARG A 100 -1.80 11.10 12.60
CA ARG A 100 -2.82 11.10 13.65
C ARG A 100 -3.97 12.04 13.28
N LEU A 101 -3.67 13.29 12.97
CA LEU A 101 -4.70 14.29 12.65
C LEU A 101 -5.43 13.95 11.34
N PHE A 102 -4.73 13.46 10.34
CA PHE A 102 -5.36 12.99 9.10
C PHE A 102 -6.29 11.78 9.33
N GLY A 103 -5.88 10.82 10.18
CA GLY A 103 -6.75 9.72 10.57
C GLY A 103 -7.98 10.17 11.35
N GLN A 104 -7.84 11.16 12.27
CA GLN A 104 -8.96 11.77 12.98
C GLN A 104 -9.90 12.51 12.02
N TRP A 105 -9.36 13.18 11.01
CA TRP A 105 -10.15 13.86 9.97
C TRP A 105 -10.99 12.85 9.16
N LEU A 106 -10.41 11.72 8.74
CA LEU A 106 -11.15 10.66 8.04
C LEU A 106 -12.22 10.02 8.95
N LEU A 107 -11.88 9.77 10.22
CA LEU A 107 -12.83 9.25 11.20
C LEU A 107 -14.02 10.19 11.40
N LYS A 108 -13.76 11.50 11.51
CA LYS A 108 -14.81 12.52 11.60
C LYS A 108 -15.73 12.49 10.39
N LYS A 109 -15.17 12.31 9.17
CA LYS A 109 -15.99 12.18 7.95
C LYS A 109 -16.88 10.93 8.00
N ALA A 110 -16.37 9.79 8.46
CA ALA A 110 -17.17 8.58 8.64
C ALA A 110 -18.27 8.76 9.70
N ALA A 111 -17.96 9.39 10.83
CA ALA A 111 -18.93 9.69 11.88
C ALA A 111 -20.02 10.67 11.41
N ASN A 112 -19.65 11.73 10.68
CA ASN A 112 -20.60 12.69 10.11
C ASN A 112 -21.54 12.04 9.07
N ALA A 113 -21.10 10.99 8.40
CA ALA A 113 -21.92 10.18 7.50
C ALA A 113 -22.90 9.25 8.24
N GLY A 114 -22.81 9.14 9.58
CA GLY A 114 -23.69 8.32 10.40
C GLY A 114 -23.08 6.98 10.89
N SER A 115 -21.78 6.75 10.67
CA SER A 115 -21.13 5.53 11.18
C SER A 115 -20.94 5.60 12.70
N ALA A 116 -21.34 4.52 13.41
CA ALA A 116 -21.00 4.32 14.81
C ALA A 116 -19.52 3.91 14.98
N LEU A 117 -18.91 4.24 16.11
CA LEU A 117 -17.57 3.82 16.48
C LEU A 117 -17.59 3.09 17.82
N MET A 118 -17.03 1.89 17.85
CA MET A 118 -16.66 1.14 19.05
C MET A 118 -15.13 1.12 19.13
N ASP A 119 -14.53 2.15 19.72
CA ASP A 119 -13.10 2.19 20.00
C ASP A 119 -12.71 1.32 21.19
N SER A 120 -11.42 1.13 21.44
CA SER A 120 -10.92 0.25 22.51
C SER A 120 -11.59 -1.14 22.50
N THR A 121 -11.99 -1.59 21.31
CA THR A 121 -12.73 -2.85 21.09
C THR A 121 -11.98 -3.72 20.08
N LYS A 122 -11.51 -4.88 20.56
CA LYS A 122 -10.69 -5.80 19.77
C LYS A 122 -11.55 -6.85 19.10
N PHE A 123 -11.38 -7.01 17.79
CA PHE A 123 -11.89 -8.16 17.04
C PHE A 123 -11.24 -9.46 17.56
N LEU A 124 -12.03 -10.50 17.73
CA LEU A 124 -11.56 -11.82 18.16
C LEU A 124 -11.69 -12.86 17.06
N GLU A 125 -12.90 -13.04 16.53
CA GLU A 125 -13.20 -14.03 15.50
C GLU A 125 -14.43 -13.62 14.67
N PRO A 126 -14.52 -14.04 13.38
CA PRO A 126 -15.73 -13.86 12.59
C PRO A 126 -16.82 -14.81 13.05
N LEU A 127 -18.08 -14.41 12.90
CA LEU A 127 -19.24 -15.28 13.07
C LEU A 127 -19.64 -15.85 11.72
N PHE A 128 -19.92 -17.15 11.69
CA PHE A 128 -20.33 -17.84 10.46
C PHE A 128 -21.75 -18.40 10.61
N GLU A 129 -22.55 -18.22 9.58
CA GLU A 129 -23.87 -18.86 9.46
C GLU A 129 -24.12 -19.21 7.99
N LYS A 130 -24.48 -20.48 7.71
CA LYS A 130 -24.80 -20.98 6.36
C LYS A 130 -23.74 -20.61 5.27
N GLY A 131 -22.46 -20.62 5.63
CA GLY A 131 -21.38 -20.28 4.71
C GLY A 131 -21.13 -18.78 4.50
N PHE A 132 -21.81 -17.90 5.25
CA PHE A 132 -21.59 -16.46 5.26
C PHE A 132 -20.86 -16.02 6.51
N VAL A 133 -20.05 -14.97 6.39
CA VAL A 133 -19.61 -14.18 7.52
C VAL A 133 -20.74 -13.25 7.92
N THR A 134 -21.28 -13.42 9.15
CA THR A 134 -22.49 -12.74 9.62
C THR A 134 -22.24 -11.81 10.81
N GLY A 135 -21.00 -11.42 11.03
CA GLY A 135 -20.61 -10.54 12.12
C GLY A 135 -19.27 -10.90 12.73
N ALA A 136 -19.03 -10.43 13.93
CA ALA A 136 -17.80 -10.66 14.66
C ALA A 136 -18.06 -10.82 16.17
N LYS A 137 -17.24 -11.65 16.81
CA LYS A 137 -17.05 -11.65 18.26
C LYS A 137 -15.96 -10.67 18.61
N VAL A 138 -16.24 -9.79 19.55
CA VAL A 138 -15.36 -8.70 19.95
C VAL A 138 -15.17 -8.65 21.45
N ARG A 139 -14.12 -7.95 21.92
CA ARG A 139 -13.84 -7.73 23.33
C ARG A 139 -13.56 -6.26 23.57
N ASN A 140 -14.33 -5.62 24.45
CA ASN A 140 -14.15 -4.22 24.81
C ASN A 140 -13.03 -4.00 25.85
N SER A 141 -12.77 -2.74 26.20
CA SER A 141 -11.74 -2.33 27.16
C SER A 141 -11.96 -2.89 28.59
N THR A 142 -13.20 -3.23 28.96
CA THR A 142 -13.51 -3.85 30.28
C THR A 142 -13.27 -5.36 30.29
N GLY A 143 -12.83 -5.95 29.17
CA GLY A 143 -12.62 -7.39 29.02
C GLY A 143 -13.89 -8.17 28.65
N LYS A 144 -15.06 -7.52 28.58
CA LYS A 144 -16.33 -8.15 28.20
C LYS A 144 -16.30 -8.55 26.71
N THR A 145 -16.58 -9.83 26.48
CA THR A 145 -16.72 -10.38 25.12
C THR A 145 -18.20 -10.44 24.74
N PHE A 146 -18.51 -10.04 23.51
CA PHE A 146 -19.88 -10.07 22.97
C PHE A 146 -19.86 -10.19 21.44
N GLU A 147 -21.00 -10.45 20.87
CA GLU A 147 -21.18 -10.61 19.42
C GLU A 147 -21.86 -9.39 18.82
N LEU A 148 -21.37 -8.98 17.66
CA LEU A 148 -21.98 -7.98 16.77
C LEU A 148 -22.40 -8.69 15.49
N LYS A 149 -23.68 -8.61 15.14
CA LYS A 149 -24.20 -9.18 13.91
C LYS A 149 -24.20 -8.14 12.80
N SER A 150 -23.84 -8.56 11.59
CA SER A 150 -23.89 -7.72 10.40
C SER A 150 -24.16 -8.55 9.16
N LYS A 151 -24.62 -7.89 8.08
CA LYS A 151 -24.76 -8.53 6.76
C LYS A 151 -23.41 -8.67 6.06
N VAL A 152 -22.51 -7.68 6.24
CA VAL A 152 -21.17 -7.68 5.68
C VAL A 152 -20.15 -7.27 6.75
N VAL A 153 -19.02 -7.97 6.79
CA VAL A 153 -17.82 -7.61 7.56
C VAL A 153 -16.75 -7.10 6.59
N VAL A 154 -16.18 -5.92 6.88
CA VAL A 154 -15.05 -5.36 6.13
C VAL A 154 -13.77 -5.54 6.94
N ASP A 155 -12.80 -6.31 6.43
CA ASP A 155 -11.46 -6.37 7.02
C ASP A 155 -10.63 -5.16 6.58
N ALA A 156 -10.55 -4.16 7.43
CA ALA A 156 -9.73 -2.96 7.30
C ALA A 156 -8.62 -2.91 8.37
N SER A 157 -8.22 -4.09 8.90
CA SER A 157 -7.31 -4.20 10.04
C SER A 157 -5.82 -4.00 9.67
N GLY A 158 -5.54 -3.60 8.44
CA GLY A 158 -4.20 -3.35 7.93
C GLY A 158 -3.39 -4.63 7.76
N PHE A 159 -2.07 -4.56 7.86
CA PHE A 159 -1.18 -5.69 7.66
C PHE A 159 -1.55 -6.93 8.52
N MET A 160 -2.06 -6.72 9.73
CA MET A 160 -2.45 -7.81 10.63
C MET A 160 -3.58 -8.67 10.10
N ALA A 161 -4.38 -8.19 9.16
CA ALA A 161 -5.42 -8.93 8.43
C ALA A 161 -6.24 -9.87 9.34
N VAL A 162 -6.68 -9.36 10.51
CA VAL A 162 -7.18 -10.19 11.62
C VAL A 162 -8.46 -10.96 11.29
N VAL A 163 -9.25 -10.48 10.31
CA VAL A 163 -10.41 -11.22 9.80
C VAL A 163 -9.96 -12.24 8.77
N ARG A 164 -9.14 -11.82 7.78
CA ARG A 164 -8.64 -12.66 6.68
C ARG A 164 -7.98 -13.95 7.18
N HIS A 165 -7.09 -13.86 8.17
CA HIS A 165 -6.41 -15.04 8.74
C HIS A 165 -7.37 -16.05 9.39
N LYS A 166 -8.60 -15.65 9.72
CA LYS A 166 -9.61 -16.49 10.37
C LYS A 166 -10.75 -16.92 9.44
N LEU A 167 -10.69 -16.57 8.16
CA LEU A 167 -11.65 -17.04 7.17
C LEU A 167 -11.50 -18.55 6.93
N THR A 168 -12.61 -19.23 6.69
CA THR A 168 -12.61 -20.65 6.34
C THR A 168 -12.39 -20.89 4.85
N GLY A 169 -11.82 -22.04 4.47
CA GLY A 169 -11.16 -22.31 3.20
C GLY A 169 -11.98 -22.25 1.90
N ASN A 170 -13.29 -22.03 1.93
CA ASN A 170 -14.14 -22.14 0.73
C ASN A 170 -14.37 -20.80 -0.01
N MET A 171 -13.61 -19.73 0.30
CA MET A 171 -13.85 -18.40 -0.28
C MET A 171 -12.84 -18.01 -1.34
N ASN A 172 -11.87 -18.85 -1.69
CA ASN A 172 -10.77 -18.55 -2.63
C ASN A 172 -10.02 -17.25 -2.28
N ILE A 173 -9.84 -16.98 -0.99
CA ILE A 173 -9.07 -15.86 -0.44
C ILE A 173 -7.78 -16.41 0.16
N ASP A 174 -6.63 -15.89 -0.27
CA ASP A 174 -5.33 -16.24 0.32
C ASP A 174 -5.27 -15.70 1.76
N ARG A 175 -5.15 -16.61 2.74
CA ARG A 175 -5.07 -16.23 4.16
C ARG A 175 -3.70 -15.72 4.55
N GLU A 176 -2.66 -16.24 3.94
CA GLU A 176 -1.25 -15.90 4.19
C GLU A 176 -0.63 -15.24 2.95
N ILE A 177 0.44 -14.49 3.15
CA ILE A 177 1.33 -13.98 2.11
C ILE A 177 2.75 -14.44 2.42
N GLU A 178 3.59 -14.57 1.40
CA GLU A 178 4.97 -15.00 1.57
C GLU A 178 5.81 -13.91 2.24
N ASN A 179 6.81 -14.31 3.04
CA ASN A 179 7.70 -13.35 3.72
C ASN A 179 8.43 -12.43 2.74
N GLU A 180 8.82 -12.94 1.57
CA GLU A 180 9.50 -12.13 0.54
C GLU A 180 8.61 -11.07 -0.13
N ASP A 181 7.30 -11.12 0.13
CA ASP A 181 6.30 -10.13 -0.27
C ASP A 181 6.06 -9.07 0.82
N VAL A 182 6.89 -9.07 1.87
CA VAL A 182 6.76 -8.18 3.04
C VAL A 182 8.06 -7.41 3.25
N GLU A 183 7.93 -6.11 3.49
CA GLU A 183 9.00 -5.27 4.00
C GLU A 183 8.88 -5.06 5.50
N ALA A 184 9.97 -5.31 6.22
CA ALA A 184 10.12 -4.89 7.61
C ALA A 184 10.69 -3.47 7.65
N CYS A 185 9.95 -2.55 8.29
CA CYS A 185 10.28 -1.13 8.30
C CYS A 185 10.63 -0.65 9.71
N TYR A 186 11.50 0.35 9.79
CA TYR A 186 11.75 1.14 10.98
C TYR A 186 11.81 2.62 10.63
N ARG A 187 11.17 3.47 11.44
CA ARG A 187 11.07 4.90 11.17
C ARG A 187 11.16 5.73 12.45
N GLU A 188 11.79 6.89 12.34
CA GLU A 188 11.80 7.93 13.38
C GLU A 188 11.32 9.27 12.83
N ILE A 189 10.63 10.06 13.68
CA ILE A 189 10.47 11.49 13.47
C ILE A 189 11.55 12.18 14.28
N ARG A 190 12.35 12.98 13.61
CA ARG A 190 13.47 13.69 14.24
C ARG A 190 13.36 15.19 14.08
N GLN A 191 13.75 15.92 15.11
CA GLN A 191 14.01 17.35 15.04
C GLN A 191 15.50 17.55 14.78
N LEU A 192 15.84 18.08 13.61
CA LEU A 192 17.21 18.44 13.26
C LEU A 192 17.63 19.74 13.95
N ARG A 193 18.92 20.02 14.02
CA ARG A 193 19.45 21.31 14.53
C ARG A 193 19.15 22.47 13.59
N GLN A 194 19.19 22.20 12.29
CA GLN A 194 18.92 23.18 11.23
C GLN A 194 17.86 22.62 10.30
N GLU A 195 17.15 23.48 9.60
CA GLU A 195 16.18 23.05 8.59
C GLU A 195 16.92 22.28 7.48
N ASN A 196 16.32 21.19 6.99
CA ASN A 196 16.89 20.43 5.87
C ASN A 196 16.98 21.35 4.66
N GLU A 197 18.13 21.37 3.97
CA GLU A 197 18.34 22.16 2.75
C GLU A 197 17.32 21.79 1.68
N ASN A 198 16.99 20.51 1.56
CA ASN A 198 15.96 20.04 0.65
C ASN A 198 14.60 19.94 1.36
N THR A 199 13.80 20.98 1.23
CA THR A 199 12.46 21.04 1.83
C THR A 199 11.33 20.80 0.84
N LYS A 200 11.64 20.62 -0.46
CA LYS A 200 10.65 20.51 -1.54
C LYS A 200 10.40 19.07 -1.99
N TYR A 201 11.39 18.20 -1.82
CA TYR A 201 11.36 16.83 -2.32
C TYR A 201 11.42 15.81 -1.20
N CYS A 202 10.74 14.68 -1.40
CA CYS A 202 10.98 13.46 -0.64
C CYS A 202 12.25 12.79 -1.15
N GLU A 203 13.19 12.46 -0.31
CA GLU A 203 14.43 11.79 -0.68
C GLU A 203 14.32 10.28 -0.45
N ILE A 204 14.73 9.49 -1.44
CA ILE A 204 14.80 8.03 -1.42
C ILE A 204 16.24 7.63 -1.79
N TYR A 205 16.87 6.80 -0.97
CA TYR A 205 18.23 6.31 -1.19
C TYR A 205 18.21 4.81 -1.39
N LEU A 206 18.71 4.36 -2.54
CA LEU A 206 18.91 2.96 -2.86
C LEU A 206 20.29 2.54 -2.33
N ASP A 207 20.38 1.42 -1.60
CA ASP A 207 21.64 0.87 -1.11
C ASP A 207 21.38 -0.54 -0.55
N SER A 208 21.73 -1.58 -1.29
CA SER A 208 21.44 -2.96 -0.89
C SER A 208 22.20 -3.41 0.36
N LYS A 209 23.31 -2.74 0.71
CA LYS A 209 24.05 -3.01 1.97
C LYS A 209 23.24 -2.52 3.19
N VAL A 210 22.54 -1.39 3.06
CA VAL A 210 21.72 -0.80 4.12
C VAL A 210 20.32 -1.38 4.12
N THR A 211 19.72 -1.48 2.94
CA THR A 211 18.29 -1.83 2.74
C THR A 211 18.14 -2.91 1.66
N PRO A 212 18.52 -4.16 1.92
CA PRO A 212 18.37 -5.23 0.93
C PRO A 212 16.94 -5.34 0.41
N GLY A 213 16.75 -5.07 -0.89
CA GLY A 213 15.48 -5.11 -1.58
C GLY A 213 14.52 -3.95 -1.31
N GLY A 214 14.86 -3.05 -0.39
CA GLY A 214 14.08 -1.87 -0.04
C GLY A 214 14.86 -0.57 -0.24
N TYR A 215 14.56 0.46 0.56
CA TYR A 215 15.21 1.77 0.48
C TYR A 215 15.18 2.53 1.80
N THR A 216 16.03 3.55 1.92
CA THR A 216 15.98 4.56 2.98
C THR A 216 15.22 5.78 2.49
N TRP A 217 14.41 6.41 3.35
CA TRP A 217 13.75 7.67 3.04
C TRP A 217 14.08 8.77 4.05
N ILE A 218 14.10 10.01 3.57
CA ILE A 218 14.16 11.24 4.37
C ILE A 218 13.12 12.19 3.81
N PHE A 219 12.00 12.33 4.51
CA PHE A 219 10.87 13.15 4.06
C PHE A 219 10.74 14.39 4.94
N PRO A 220 10.71 15.59 4.35
CA PRO A 220 10.65 16.83 5.10
C PRO A 220 9.30 16.99 5.80
N LYS A 221 9.32 17.51 7.02
CA LYS A 221 8.13 17.93 7.76
C LYS A 221 8.23 19.43 8.10
N VAL A 222 7.27 19.98 8.79
CA VAL A 222 7.27 21.41 9.15
C VAL A 222 8.46 21.79 10.04
N GLY A 223 9.09 22.91 9.73
CA GLY A 223 10.33 23.36 10.41
C GLY A 223 11.48 22.39 10.14
N ALA A 224 12.40 22.27 11.08
CA ALA A 224 13.53 21.35 10.99
C ALA A 224 13.18 19.88 11.35
N LYS A 225 11.91 19.46 11.24
CA LYS A 225 11.52 18.07 11.45
C LYS A 225 11.63 17.26 10.17
N VAL A 226 12.00 15.99 10.34
CA VAL A 226 12.01 14.99 9.26
C VAL A 226 11.38 13.69 9.71
N ASN A 227 10.74 13.00 8.76
CA ASN A 227 10.36 11.60 8.86
C ASN A 227 11.45 10.80 8.14
N VAL A 228 12.26 10.07 8.89
CA VAL A 228 13.38 9.30 8.37
C VAL A 228 13.21 7.83 8.73
N GLY A 229 13.43 6.94 7.76
CA GLY A 229 13.27 5.51 7.97
C GLY A 229 13.85 4.68 6.86
N LEU A 230 13.68 3.38 6.99
CA LEU A 230 14.08 2.40 6.00
C LEU A 230 13.15 1.18 6.00
N GLY A 231 13.07 0.52 4.85
CA GLY A 231 12.45 -0.78 4.66
C GLY A 231 13.47 -1.81 4.19
N VAL A 232 13.26 -3.07 4.58
CA VAL A 232 14.07 -4.22 4.16
C VAL A 232 13.12 -5.36 3.81
N VAL A 233 13.30 -5.96 2.63
CA VAL A 233 12.51 -7.13 2.23
C VAL A 233 12.85 -8.34 3.08
N MET A 234 11.84 -9.05 3.58
CA MET A 234 12.00 -10.23 4.44
C MET A 234 12.36 -11.50 3.64
N ARG A 235 13.36 -11.41 2.76
CA ARG A 235 13.82 -12.54 1.93
C ARG A 235 15.04 -13.20 2.58
N GLY A 236 14.96 -14.52 2.81
CA GLY A 236 16.05 -15.29 3.40
C GLY A 236 16.49 -14.73 4.76
N LYS A 237 17.81 -14.57 4.96
CA LYS A 237 18.37 -13.94 6.17
C LYS A 237 18.54 -12.44 5.94
N PHE A 238 17.58 -11.65 6.39
CA PHE A 238 17.59 -10.19 6.26
C PHE A 238 18.06 -9.49 7.55
N PRO A 239 18.68 -8.30 7.47
CA PRO A 239 19.14 -7.55 8.63
C PRO A 239 17.97 -6.92 9.39
N LYS A 240 18.15 -6.70 10.70
CA LYS A 240 17.15 -6.01 11.53
C LYS A 240 17.07 -4.53 11.14
N PRO A 241 15.92 -3.99 10.71
CA PRO A 241 15.79 -2.60 10.23
C PRO A 241 16.30 -1.56 11.23
N LYS A 242 15.95 -1.68 12.51
CA LYS A 242 16.41 -0.76 13.56
C LYS A 242 17.95 -0.75 13.70
N LYS A 243 18.62 -1.90 13.55
CA LYS A 243 20.09 -1.97 13.61
C LYS A 243 20.70 -1.26 12.39
N GLN A 244 20.17 -1.49 11.19
CA GLN A 244 20.60 -0.80 9.97
C GLN A 244 20.42 0.71 10.10
N PHE A 245 19.28 1.14 10.63
CA PHE A 245 18.98 2.55 10.84
C PHE A 245 20.05 3.26 11.68
N TYR A 246 20.40 2.70 12.83
CA TYR A 246 21.42 3.31 13.70
C TYR A 246 22.83 3.20 13.14
N ASN A 247 23.19 2.09 12.50
CA ASN A 247 24.53 1.88 11.96
C ASN A 247 24.83 2.79 10.76
N TYR A 248 23.84 3.12 9.92
CA TYR A 248 24.09 3.77 8.64
C TYR A 248 23.35 5.11 8.48
N ILE A 249 22.16 5.26 9.03
CA ILE A 249 21.38 6.47 8.84
C ILE A 249 21.72 7.50 9.91
N MET A 250 21.68 7.09 11.18
CA MET A 250 22.00 8.00 12.30
C MET A 250 23.48 8.38 12.35
N ALA A 251 24.35 7.65 11.67
CA ALA A 251 25.77 8.00 11.53
C ALA A 251 26.01 9.15 10.52
N ARG A 252 24.99 9.59 9.76
CA ARG A 252 25.13 10.71 8.81
C ARG A 252 25.21 12.05 9.56
N PRO A 253 26.10 12.99 9.14
CA PRO A 253 26.31 14.27 9.85
C PRO A 253 25.03 15.08 10.09
N GLN A 254 24.09 15.06 9.17
CA GLN A 254 22.82 15.80 9.27
C GLN A 254 21.94 15.36 10.46
N PHE A 255 22.16 14.17 11.01
CA PHE A 255 21.43 13.67 12.18
C PHE A 255 22.18 13.85 13.49
N GLU A 256 23.40 14.40 13.44
CA GLU A 256 24.18 14.68 14.65
C GLU A 256 23.40 15.59 15.59
N SER A 257 23.29 15.14 16.85
CA SER A 257 22.54 15.85 17.91
C SER A 257 21.06 16.14 17.58
N SER A 258 20.47 15.44 16.61
CA SER A 258 19.02 15.53 16.34
C SER A 258 18.22 14.89 17.50
N LEU A 259 17.05 15.47 17.82
CA LEU A 259 16.19 14.97 18.89
C LEU A 259 15.18 13.97 18.35
N LEU A 260 15.04 12.82 19.02
CA LEU A 260 14.02 11.84 18.74
C LEU A 260 12.65 12.33 19.25
N LEU A 261 11.67 12.45 18.37
CA LEU A 261 10.30 12.82 18.71
C LEU A 261 9.35 11.62 18.75
N ASN A 262 9.50 10.69 17.81
CA ASN A 262 8.68 9.49 17.71
C ASN A 262 9.43 8.39 16.97
N ALA A 263 9.21 7.13 17.31
CA ALA A 263 9.82 5.99 16.65
C ALA A 263 8.86 4.80 16.60
N GLY A 264 9.11 3.90 15.64
CA GLY A 264 8.40 2.63 15.58
C GLY A 264 8.83 1.75 14.42
N ALA A 265 8.41 0.49 14.51
CA ALA A 265 8.61 -0.52 13.48
C ALA A 265 7.25 -1.06 13.02
N TRP A 266 7.14 -1.44 11.77
CA TRP A 266 5.96 -2.06 11.20
C TRP A 266 6.31 -2.88 9.96
N TRP A 267 5.31 -3.53 9.38
CA TRP A 267 5.43 -4.32 8.16
C TRP A 267 4.50 -3.77 7.09
N ASP A 268 4.95 -3.80 5.84
CA ASP A 268 4.17 -3.43 4.67
C ASP A 268 4.13 -4.60 3.66
N PRO A 269 2.94 -4.98 3.15
CA PRO A 269 2.79 -6.05 2.17
C PRO A 269 3.06 -5.52 0.75
N THR A 270 4.33 -5.40 0.39
CA THR A 270 4.79 -4.85 -0.89
C THR A 270 4.75 -5.91 -1.99
N ARG A 271 3.56 -6.15 -2.54
CA ARG A 271 3.30 -7.13 -3.58
C ARG A 271 2.10 -6.71 -4.45
N ARG A 272 1.75 -7.55 -5.44
CA ARG A 272 0.47 -7.46 -6.14
C ARG A 272 -0.72 -7.60 -5.17
N PRO A 273 -1.94 -7.12 -5.54
CA PRO A 273 -3.13 -7.35 -4.73
C PRO A 273 -3.35 -8.84 -4.46
N LEU A 274 -4.12 -9.17 -3.43
CA LEU A 274 -4.70 -10.51 -3.35
C LEU A 274 -5.52 -10.77 -4.62
N ASP A 275 -5.44 -11.99 -5.14
CA ASP A 275 -6.14 -12.38 -6.37
C ASP A 275 -7.66 -12.28 -6.23
N ASN A 276 -8.18 -12.50 -5.01
CA ASN A 276 -9.58 -12.30 -4.63
C ASN A 276 -9.67 -11.64 -3.25
N MET A 277 -10.53 -10.64 -3.11
CA MET A 277 -10.70 -9.82 -1.91
C MET A 277 -12.11 -9.91 -1.30
N VAL A 278 -12.97 -10.80 -1.83
CA VAL A 278 -14.37 -10.93 -1.39
C VAL A 278 -14.78 -12.38 -1.14
N GLY A 279 -15.64 -12.57 -0.16
CA GLY A 279 -16.33 -13.83 0.12
C GLY A 279 -17.79 -13.57 0.48
N ASN A 280 -18.55 -14.61 0.79
CA ASN A 280 -19.93 -14.43 1.25
C ASN A 280 -19.95 -13.63 2.56
N GLY A 281 -20.49 -12.41 2.53
CA GLY A 281 -20.59 -11.52 3.68
C GLY A 281 -19.25 -10.92 4.15
N VAL A 282 -18.17 -10.96 3.35
CA VAL A 282 -16.88 -10.38 3.73
C VAL A 282 -16.18 -9.70 2.57
N VAL A 283 -15.52 -8.56 2.87
CA VAL A 283 -14.71 -7.77 1.93
C VAL A 283 -13.40 -7.37 2.62
N LEU A 284 -12.27 -7.48 1.92
CA LEU A 284 -10.94 -7.09 2.40
C LEU A 284 -10.51 -5.78 1.75
N VAL A 285 -9.94 -4.85 2.51
CA VAL A 285 -9.53 -3.53 2.01
C VAL A 285 -8.16 -3.11 2.56
N GLY A 286 -7.47 -2.23 1.86
CA GLY A 286 -6.16 -1.72 2.26
C GLY A 286 -5.10 -2.82 2.41
N ASP A 287 -4.21 -2.68 3.39
CA ASP A 287 -3.10 -3.63 3.58
C ASP A 287 -3.58 -5.04 3.92
N ALA A 288 -4.81 -5.21 4.47
CA ALA A 288 -5.40 -6.53 4.68
C ALA A 288 -5.66 -7.30 3.37
N ALA A 289 -5.76 -6.59 2.26
CA ALA A 289 -5.84 -7.15 0.91
C ALA A 289 -4.53 -6.95 0.10
N SER A 290 -3.42 -6.60 0.76
CA SER A 290 -2.10 -6.32 0.15
C SER A 290 -2.14 -5.16 -0.86
N LEU A 291 -2.88 -4.09 -0.56
CA LEU A 291 -3.08 -2.96 -1.47
C LEU A 291 -2.08 -1.82 -1.21
N VAL A 292 -0.80 -2.15 -1.20
CA VAL A 292 0.32 -1.23 -1.08
C VAL A 292 1.07 -1.20 -2.40
N ASN A 293 1.53 -0.02 -2.83
CA ASN A 293 2.36 0.07 -4.04
C ASN A 293 3.66 -0.73 -3.83
N PRO A 294 3.97 -1.72 -4.68
CA PRO A 294 5.10 -2.62 -4.44
C PRO A 294 6.47 -1.97 -4.64
N ILE A 295 6.55 -0.80 -5.28
CA ILE A 295 7.82 -0.10 -5.54
C ILE A 295 8.20 0.87 -4.43
N HIS A 296 7.23 1.64 -3.93
CA HIS A 296 7.51 2.73 -2.98
C HIS A 296 6.74 2.60 -1.65
N GLY A 297 6.14 1.45 -1.36
CA GLY A 297 5.45 1.21 -0.08
C GLY A 297 4.26 2.14 0.21
N GLY A 298 3.81 2.94 -0.74
CA GLY A 298 2.73 3.90 -0.57
C GLY A 298 1.36 3.22 -0.49
N GLY A 299 0.81 3.15 0.71
CA GLY A 299 -0.47 2.48 0.98
C GLY A 299 -1.66 3.42 1.25
N ILE A 300 -1.44 4.71 1.55
CA ILE A 300 -2.53 5.62 1.96
C ILE A 300 -3.58 5.77 0.85
N GLY A 301 -3.14 6.14 -0.36
CA GLY A 301 -4.03 6.35 -1.51
C GLY A 301 -4.78 5.09 -1.93
N PRO A 302 -4.09 3.98 -2.23
CA PRO A 302 -4.73 2.71 -2.56
C PRO A 302 -5.68 2.20 -1.49
N SER A 303 -5.34 2.38 -0.19
CA SER A 303 -6.24 2.02 0.91
C SER A 303 -7.53 2.85 0.90
N MET A 304 -7.43 4.17 0.70
CA MET A 304 -8.63 5.03 0.59
C MET A 304 -9.49 4.63 -0.61
N LEU A 305 -8.87 4.38 -1.77
CA LEU A 305 -9.55 3.93 -2.98
C LEU A 305 -10.30 2.62 -2.74
N SER A 306 -9.63 1.63 -2.17
CA SER A 306 -10.23 0.32 -1.89
C SER A 306 -11.42 0.43 -0.93
N GLY A 307 -11.30 1.22 0.14
CA GLY A 307 -12.40 1.46 1.07
C GLY A 307 -13.61 2.11 0.39
N PHE A 308 -13.38 3.14 -0.43
CA PHE A 308 -14.44 3.80 -1.19
C PHE A 308 -15.16 2.83 -2.14
N GLN A 309 -14.40 2.05 -2.93
CA GLN A 309 -14.96 1.09 -3.88
C GLN A 309 -15.70 -0.06 -3.18
N ALA A 310 -15.14 -0.56 -2.08
CA ALA A 310 -15.80 -1.57 -1.26
C ALA A 310 -17.14 -1.07 -0.70
N GLY A 311 -17.16 0.16 -0.14
CA GLY A 311 -18.39 0.77 0.36
C GLY A 311 -19.47 0.87 -0.71
N LYS A 312 -19.12 1.30 -1.93
CA LYS A 312 -20.05 1.35 -3.08
C LYS A 312 -20.61 -0.03 -3.42
N THR A 313 -19.73 -1.01 -3.58
CA THR A 313 -20.15 -2.37 -3.96
C THR A 313 -21.01 -3.04 -2.88
N ILE A 314 -20.71 -2.80 -1.60
CA ILE A 314 -21.51 -3.31 -0.49
C ILE A 314 -22.95 -2.74 -0.56
N VAL A 315 -23.10 -1.44 -0.82
CA VAL A 315 -24.42 -0.81 -0.99
C VAL A 315 -25.17 -1.49 -2.12
N GLU A 316 -24.58 -1.59 -3.31
CA GLU A 316 -25.20 -2.22 -4.48
C GLU A 316 -25.57 -3.68 -4.25
N ALA A 317 -24.74 -4.44 -3.51
CA ALA A 317 -24.99 -5.83 -3.19
C ALA A 317 -26.18 -5.99 -2.22
N LEU A 318 -26.25 -5.13 -1.19
CA LEU A 318 -27.34 -5.18 -0.20
C LEU A 318 -28.68 -4.67 -0.74
N GLU A 319 -28.68 -3.77 -1.70
CA GLU A 319 -29.89 -3.33 -2.43
C GLU A 319 -30.46 -4.47 -3.30
N LYS A 320 -29.61 -5.34 -3.84
CA LYS A 320 -29.99 -6.48 -4.67
C LYS A 320 -30.36 -7.72 -3.89
N GLY A 321 -30.06 -7.78 -2.59
CA GLY A 321 -30.38 -8.91 -1.72
C GLY A 321 -29.23 -9.37 -0.82
N GLU A 322 -28.88 -10.65 -0.87
CA GLU A 322 -27.83 -11.22 -0.03
C GLU A 322 -26.42 -10.87 -0.53
N PRO A 323 -25.46 -10.51 0.36
CA PRO A 323 -24.08 -10.19 0.01
C PRO A 323 -23.26 -11.45 -0.27
N THR A 324 -23.66 -12.20 -1.29
CA THR A 324 -22.90 -13.36 -1.77
C THR A 324 -21.55 -12.90 -2.36
N GLN A 325 -20.60 -13.82 -2.45
CA GLN A 325 -19.34 -13.55 -3.14
C GLN A 325 -19.57 -12.98 -4.56
N LYS A 326 -20.54 -13.53 -5.28
CA LYS A 326 -20.92 -13.05 -6.61
C LYS A 326 -21.46 -11.63 -6.60
N ALA A 327 -22.31 -11.26 -5.64
CA ALA A 327 -22.85 -9.90 -5.50
C ALA A 327 -21.75 -8.89 -5.13
N LEU A 328 -20.74 -9.31 -4.35
CA LEU A 328 -19.62 -8.48 -3.94
C LEU A 328 -18.46 -8.48 -4.94
N TRP A 329 -18.50 -9.32 -5.99
CA TRP A 329 -17.42 -9.50 -6.96
C TRP A 329 -17.05 -8.20 -7.72
N GLY A 330 -18.01 -7.31 -7.88
CA GLY A 330 -17.83 -6.00 -8.50
C GLY A 330 -16.72 -5.18 -7.86
N TYR A 331 -16.44 -5.37 -6.57
CA TYR A 331 -15.31 -4.70 -5.90
C TYR A 331 -13.96 -5.17 -6.46
N ASN A 332 -13.76 -6.48 -6.68
CA ASN A 332 -12.55 -6.98 -7.33
C ASN A 332 -12.37 -6.33 -8.71
N ASN A 333 -13.42 -6.32 -9.54
CA ASN A 333 -13.36 -5.72 -10.88
C ASN A 333 -13.01 -4.24 -10.84
N LEU A 334 -13.65 -3.46 -9.96
CA LEU A 334 -13.39 -2.03 -9.81
C LEU A 334 -11.93 -1.76 -9.39
N TYR A 335 -11.43 -2.49 -8.39
CA TYR A 335 -10.07 -2.27 -7.92
C TYR A 335 -9.03 -2.75 -8.94
N MET A 336 -9.21 -3.93 -9.55
CA MET A 336 -8.27 -4.47 -10.55
C MET A 336 -8.18 -3.56 -11.77
N ALA A 337 -9.30 -2.99 -12.24
CA ALA A 337 -9.30 -2.05 -13.36
C ALA A 337 -8.69 -0.68 -13.02
N SER A 338 -8.89 -0.18 -11.80
CA SER A 338 -8.46 1.19 -11.43
C SER A 338 -6.99 1.25 -10.94
N TYR A 339 -6.53 0.26 -10.18
CA TYR A 339 -5.19 0.26 -9.59
C TYR A 339 -4.51 -1.11 -9.56
N GLY A 340 -5.26 -2.21 -9.46
CA GLY A 340 -4.72 -3.56 -9.27
C GLY A 340 -3.86 -4.03 -10.44
N LYS A 341 -4.24 -3.78 -11.68
CA LYS A 341 -3.43 -4.04 -12.89
C LYS A 341 -2.07 -3.36 -12.81
N LYS A 342 -2.04 -2.07 -12.47
CA LYS A 342 -0.81 -1.31 -12.26
C LYS A 342 0.04 -1.93 -11.16
N GLN A 343 -0.56 -2.20 -10.01
CA GLN A 343 0.11 -2.79 -8.85
C GLN A 343 0.74 -4.15 -9.20
N ALA A 344 0.02 -5.01 -9.92
CA ALA A 344 0.53 -6.31 -10.36
C ALA A 344 1.69 -6.19 -11.38
N SER A 345 1.62 -5.24 -12.31
CA SER A 345 2.71 -4.96 -13.25
C SER A 345 3.94 -4.43 -12.51
N LEU A 346 3.77 -3.54 -11.54
CA LEU A 346 4.85 -3.00 -10.71
C LEU A 346 5.48 -4.06 -9.80
N ASP A 347 4.74 -5.09 -9.40
CA ASP A 347 5.29 -6.22 -8.64
C ASP A 347 6.38 -6.97 -9.43
N ILE A 348 6.22 -7.12 -10.74
CA ILE A 348 7.27 -7.66 -11.62
C ILE A 348 8.50 -6.75 -11.65
N PHE A 349 8.31 -5.42 -11.67
CA PHE A 349 9.43 -4.49 -11.61
C PHE A 349 10.12 -4.50 -10.24
N ARG A 350 9.38 -4.68 -9.14
CA ARG A 350 9.94 -4.90 -7.80
C ARG A 350 10.88 -6.11 -7.78
N MET A 351 10.51 -7.22 -8.42
CA MET A 351 11.37 -8.41 -8.51
C MET A 351 12.70 -8.09 -9.22
N LEU A 352 12.69 -7.30 -10.28
CA LEU A 352 13.94 -6.83 -10.92
C LEU A 352 14.79 -6.03 -9.94
N LEU A 353 14.21 -5.08 -9.21
CA LEU A 353 14.95 -4.23 -8.27
C LEU A 353 15.59 -5.07 -7.16
N ILE A 354 14.85 -6.01 -6.58
CA ILE A 354 15.35 -6.91 -5.54
C ILE A 354 16.48 -7.83 -6.07
N GLY A 355 16.36 -8.32 -7.31
CA GLY A 355 17.35 -9.20 -7.94
C GLY A 355 18.50 -8.47 -8.64
N SER A 356 18.59 -7.13 -8.52
CA SER A 356 19.67 -6.33 -9.13
C SER A 356 20.75 -6.00 -8.11
N SER A 357 22.00 -5.98 -8.57
CA SER A 357 23.13 -5.49 -7.75
C SER A 357 23.18 -3.96 -7.73
N ASP A 358 23.79 -3.37 -6.69
CA ASP A 358 24.05 -1.92 -6.65
C ASP A 358 24.79 -1.42 -7.89
N ALA A 359 25.71 -2.22 -8.41
CA ALA A 359 26.45 -1.89 -9.63
C ALA A 359 25.55 -1.88 -10.88
N ASP A 360 24.49 -2.69 -10.94
CA ASP A 360 23.48 -2.67 -12.00
C ASP A 360 22.57 -1.46 -11.88
N LEU A 361 22.13 -1.14 -10.67
CA LEU A 361 21.30 0.03 -10.41
C LEU A 361 22.06 1.33 -10.72
N ASN A 362 23.31 1.47 -10.25
CA ASN A 362 24.18 2.61 -10.59
C ASN A 362 24.32 2.78 -12.11
N TYR A 363 24.63 1.67 -12.79
CA TYR A 363 24.79 1.70 -14.25
C TYR A 363 23.49 2.04 -14.96
N GLY A 364 22.37 1.44 -14.54
CA GLY A 364 21.04 1.65 -15.12
C GLY A 364 20.59 3.10 -15.02
N MET A 365 20.79 3.72 -13.87
CA MET A 365 20.46 5.15 -13.64
C MET A 365 21.43 6.06 -14.39
N ASN A 366 22.74 5.89 -14.25
CA ASN A 366 23.74 6.73 -14.90
C ASN A 366 23.64 6.71 -16.45
N CYS A 367 23.45 5.53 -17.03
CA CYS A 367 23.28 5.37 -18.47
C CYS A 367 21.87 5.65 -18.97
N LYS A 368 20.93 6.05 -18.10
CA LYS A 368 19.52 6.30 -18.42
C LYS A 368 18.87 5.13 -19.15
N LEU A 369 19.15 3.90 -18.67
CA LEU A 369 18.44 2.69 -19.13
C LEU A 369 16.99 2.66 -18.62
N VAL A 370 16.77 3.26 -17.44
CA VAL A 370 15.50 3.74 -16.91
C VAL A 370 15.65 5.25 -16.73
N THR A 371 14.64 6.02 -17.02
CA THR A 371 14.66 7.49 -16.95
C THR A 371 13.65 7.99 -15.91
N GLU A 372 13.76 9.26 -15.53
CA GLU A 372 12.80 9.94 -14.67
C GLU A 372 11.37 9.85 -15.24
N ASP A 373 11.21 10.03 -16.57
CA ASP A 373 9.93 9.93 -17.27
C ASP A 373 9.34 8.49 -17.19
N ASP A 374 10.18 7.46 -17.30
CA ASP A 374 9.76 6.08 -17.13
C ASP A 374 9.22 5.82 -15.72
N VAL A 375 9.91 6.36 -14.69
CA VAL A 375 9.49 6.22 -13.29
C VAL A 375 8.21 7.00 -13.03
N LEU A 376 8.09 8.22 -13.58
CA LEU A 376 6.89 9.05 -13.46
C LEU A 376 5.68 8.36 -14.11
N LYS A 377 5.80 7.88 -15.35
CA LYS A 377 4.74 7.14 -16.05
C LYS A 377 4.32 5.90 -15.29
N ALA A 378 5.28 5.12 -14.80
CA ALA A 378 4.99 3.98 -13.94
C ALA A 378 4.27 4.41 -12.65
N ALA A 379 4.65 5.54 -12.05
CA ALA A 379 3.98 6.10 -10.87
C ALA A 379 2.56 6.58 -11.18
N MET A 380 2.30 7.15 -12.36
CA MET A 380 0.97 7.62 -12.80
C MET A 380 0.07 6.50 -13.32
N GLY A 381 0.62 5.32 -13.59
CA GLY A 381 -0.13 4.16 -14.09
C GLY A 381 -0.27 4.12 -15.61
N GLU A 382 0.55 4.87 -16.31
CA GLU A 382 0.62 4.83 -17.75
C GLU A 382 1.39 3.60 -18.23
N ASP A 383 1.04 3.09 -19.41
CA ASP A 383 1.73 1.94 -20.02
C ASP A 383 3.17 2.30 -20.38
N PHE A 384 4.09 1.41 -20.05
CA PHE A 384 5.50 1.54 -20.32
C PHE A 384 5.78 1.33 -21.83
N HIS A 385 5.68 2.42 -22.62
CA HIS A 385 5.94 2.39 -24.05
C HIS A 385 7.32 2.96 -24.40
N LEU A 386 8.27 2.08 -24.76
CA LEU A 386 9.51 2.50 -25.38
C LEU A 386 9.31 2.55 -26.90
N ASN A 387 9.51 3.70 -27.53
CA ASN A 387 9.55 3.76 -28.99
C ASN A 387 10.83 3.08 -29.53
N ILE A 388 10.85 2.72 -30.81
CA ILE A 388 11.95 1.97 -31.45
C ILE A 388 13.28 2.73 -31.35
N THR A 389 13.27 4.03 -31.52
CA THR A 389 14.47 4.88 -31.48
C THR A 389 15.07 4.93 -30.08
N GLU A 390 14.25 5.12 -29.05
CA GLU A 390 14.69 5.08 -27.64
C GLU A 390 15.20 3.69 -27.27
N THR A 391 14.58 2.63 -27.75
CA THR A 391 15.03 1.25 -27.51
C THR A 391 16.44 1.04 -28.07
N ALA A 392 16.73 1.50 -29.30
CA ALA A 392 18.05 1.38 -29.91
C ALA A 392 19.13 2.15 -29.13
N LYS A 393 18.83 3.40 -28.68
CA LYS A 393 19.74 4.20 -27.84
C LYS A 393 20.03 3.49 -26.52
N ARG A 394 19.01 2.93 -25.86
CA ARG A 394 19.18 2.21 -24.59
C ARG A 394 19.99 0.92 -24.77
N VAL A 395 19.85 0.21 -25.88
CA VAL A 395 20.69 -0.95 -26.22
C VAL A 395 22.15 -0.56 -26.33
N PHE A 396 22.44 0.50 -27.05
CA PHE A 396 23.82 1.00 -27.21
C PHE A 396 24.42 1.43 -25.87
N ARG A 397 23.68 2.18 -25.06
CA ARG A 397 24.09 2.57 -23.72
C ARG A 397 24.29 1.38 -22.79
N GLY A 398 23.43 0.36 -22.87
CA GLY A 398 23.46 -0.86 -22.04
C GLY A 398 24.53 -1.89 -22.37
N ARG A 399 25.30 -1.69 -23.44
CA ARG A 399 26.25 -2.71 -23.99
C ARG A 399 27.32 -3.21 -23.01
N LYS A 400 27.72 -2.40 -22.02
CA LYS A 400 28.70 -2.82 -21.00
C LYS A 400 28.12 -3.73 -19.93
N ARG A 401 26.77 -3.83 -19.81
CA ARG A 401 26.05 -4.70 -18.87
C ARG A 401 24.89 -5.42 -19.55
N MET A 402 25.22 -6.24 -20.52
CA MET A 402 24.24 -6.97 -21.35
C MET A 402 23.31 -7.85 -20.52
N GLY A 403 23.80 -8.47 -19.45
CA GLY A 403 22.98 -9.27 -18.53
C GLY A 403 21.85 -8.46 -17.90
N PHE A 404 22.17 -7.29 -17.33
CA PHE A 404 21.19 -6.37 -16.77
C PHE A 404 20.21 -5.83 -17.83
N LEU A 405 20.71 -5.46 -19.01
CA LEU A 405 19.86 -5.02 -20.11
C LEU A 405 18.87 -6.11 -20.54
N THR A 406 19.30 -7.37 -20.57
CA THR A 406 18.45 -8.51 -20.87
C THR A 406 17.39 -8.72 -19.80
N LYS A 407 17.76 -8.66 -18.51
CA LYS A 407 16.82 -8.71 -17.39
C LYS A 407 15.78 -7.55 -17.48
N LEU A 408 16.22 -6.34 -17.77
CA LEU A 408 15.33 -5.17 -17.92
C LEU A 408 14.32 -5.34 -19.05
N ARG A 409 14.76 -5.83 -20.23
CA ARG A 409 13.87 -6.12 -21.35
C ARG A 409 12.85 -7.20 -21.02
N LEU A 410 13.31 -8.26 -20.36
CA LEU A 410 12.44 -9.33 -19.90
C LEU A 410 11.39 -8.80 -18.91
N THR A 411 11.80 -7.94 -17.98
CA THR A 411 10.90 -7.30 -17.02
C THR A 411 9.80 -6.52 -17.73
N VAL A 412 10.15 -5.64 -18.68
CA VAL A 412 9.14 -4.88 -19.45
C VAL A 412 8.18 -5.81 -20.21
N LYS A 413 8.70 -6.88 -20.82
CA LYS A 413 7.85 -7.89 -21.47
C LYS A 413 6.89 -8.54 -20.48
N MET A 414 7.38 -8.94 -19.31
CA MET A 414 6.54 -9.59 -18.28
C MET A 414 5.53 -8.63 -17.66
N MET A 415 5.90 -7.35 -17.42
CA MET A 415 4.97 -6.32 -16.97
C MET A 415 3.78 -6.18 -17.92
N ARG A 416 4.03 -6.15 -19.25
CA ARG A 416 2.97 -6.13 -20.27
C ARG A 416 2.11 -7.38 -20.27
N GLN A 417 2.73 -8.56 -20.12
CA GLN A 417 1.99 -9.82 -20.02
C GLN A 417 1.08 -9.87 -18.80
N VAL A 418 1.58 -9.43 -17.64
CA VAL A 418 0.79 -9.34 -16.41
C VAL A 418 -0.30 -8.27 -16.56
N GLY A 419 0.01 -7.10 -17.13
CA GLY A 419 -0.99 -6.07 -17.40
C GLY A 419 -2.14 -6.58 -18.26
N ALA A 420 -1.82 -7.22 -19.42
CA ALA A 420 -2.83 -7.80 -20.30
C ALA A 420 -3.65 -8.93 -19.64
N HIS A 421 -3.01 -9.72 -18.77
CA HIS A 421 -3.70 -10.74 -17.99
C HIS A 421 -4.70 -10.13 -16.98
N TYR A 422 -4.33 -9.03 -16.32
CA TYR A 422 -5.22 -8.31 -15.42
C TYR A 422 -6.33 -7.54 -16.13
N ASP A 423 -6.16 -7.13 -17.40
CA ASP A 423 -7.26 -6.60 -18.23
C ASP A 423 -8.36 -7.64 -18.46
N ALA A 424 -7.99 -8.94 -18.44
CA ALA A 424 -8.91 -10.06 -18.54
C ALA A 424 -9.34 -10.60 -17.16
N TYR A 425 -9.32 -9.76 -16.10
CA TYR A 425 -9.79 -10.18 -14.78
C TYR A 425 -11.24 -10.67 -14.85
N PRO A 426 -11.58 -11.82 -14.25
CA PRO A 426 -12.92 -12.41 -14.35
C PRO A 426 -14.02 -11.48 -13.87
N THR A 427 -15.10 -11.36 -14.63
CA THR A 427 -16.27 -10.57 -14.26
C THR A 427 -17.13 -11.24 -13.19
N SER A 428 -16.87 -12.52 -12.90
CA SER A 428 -17.60 -13.33 -11.92
C SER A 428 -16.71 -14.40 -11.29
N PRO A 429 -17.04 -14.90 -10.08
CA PRO A 429 -16.22 -15.90 -9.38
C PRO A 429 -16.17 -17.26 -10.09
N GLU A 430 -17.11 -17.60 -10.98
CA GLU A 430 -17.17 -18.87 -11.68
C GLU A 430 -15.96 -19.05 -12.63
N ASN A 431 -15.42 -17.98 -13.17
CA ASN A 431 -14.27 -17.98 -14.09
C ASN A 431 -12.93 -17.67 -13.40
N PHE A 432 -12.90 -17.61 -12.06
CA PHE A 432 -11.74 -17.12 -11.31
C PHE A 432 -10.59 -18.12 -11.28
N GLU A 433 -10.85 -19.39 -11.05
CA GLU A 433 -9.77 -20.38 -10.85
C GLU A 433 -8.81 -20.53 -12.03
N PRO A 434 -9.27 -20.62 -13.31
CA PRO A 434 -8.35 -20.64 -14.45
C PRO A 434 -7.49 -19.36 -14.54
N TRP A 435 -8.07 -18.19 -14.26
CA TRP A 435 -7.36 -16.92 -14.24
C TRP A 435 -6.29 -16.89 -13.15
N ARG A 436 -6.63 -17.33 -11.93
CA ARG A 436 -5.71 -17.42 -10.79
C ARG A 436 -4.52 -18.33 -11.07
N LEU A 437 -4.76 -19.51 -11.63
CA LEU A 437 -3.69 -20.43 -12.02
C LEU A 437 -2.72 -19.80 -13.03
N GLN A 438 -3.21 -19.00 -13.96
CA GLN A 438 -2.36 -18.28 -14.91
C GLN A 438 -1.58 -17.15 -14.20
N THR A 439 -2.18 -16.43 -13.25
CA THR A 439 -1.50 -15.45 -12.41
C THR A 439 -0.32 -16.09 -11.67
N MET A 440 -0.55 -17.22 -11.01
CA MET A 440 0.49 -17.95 -10.29
C MET A 440 1.66 -18.33 -11.20
N LYS A 441 1.39 -18.83 -12.43
CA LYS A 441 2.43 -19.15 -13.41
C LYS A 441 3.25 -17.93 -13.82
N LEU A 442 2.61 -16.79 -14.07
CA LEU A 442 3.29 -15.56 -14.45
C LEU A 442 4.18 -15.03 -13.31
N VAL A 443 3.69 -15.06 -12.09
CA VAL A 443 4.44 -14.63 -10.90
C VAL A 443 5.64 -15.54 -10.64
N GLU A 444 5.44 -16.86 -10.69
CA GLU A 444 6.52 -17.84 -10.51
C GLU A 444 7.62 -17.69 -11.58
N GLN A 445 7.23 -17.45 -12.84
CA GLN A 445 8.18 -17.14 -13.89
C GLN A 445 8.97 -15.85 -13.61
N GLY A 446 8.31 -14.83 -13.03
CA GLY A 446 8.96 -13.59 -12.60
C GLY A 446 9.99 -13.84 -11.51
N LYS A 447 9.61 -14.56 -10.45
CA LYS A 447 10.51 -14.94 -9.36
C LYS A 447 11.74 -15.67 -9.89
N LYS A 448 11.56 -16.75 -10.64
CA LYS A 448 12.65 -17.56 -11.19
C LYS A 448 13.61 -16.80 -12.11
N LYS A 449 13.13 -15.82 -12.87
CA LYS A 449 13.95 -15.14 -13.89
C LYS A 449 14.55 -13.81 -13.41
N LEU A 450 14.00 -13.20 -12.38
CA LEU A 450 14.37 -11.86 -11.94
C LEU A 450 14.98 -11.86 -10.54
N LEU A 451 14.57 -12.77 -9.64
CA LEU A 451 15.12 -12.86 -8.28
C LEU A 451 16.32 -13.80 -8.17
N ASP A 452 16.35 -14.85 -8.98
CA ASP A 452 17.46 -15.81 -9.06
C ASP A 452 18.44 -15.40 -10.17
#